data_e70d0a5746753de8ad9fc92454b0d5bf
#
_entry.id   e70d0a5746753de8ad9fc92454b0d5bf
#
_cell.length_a   1.000
_cell.length_b   1.000
_cell.length_c   1.000
_cell.angle_alpha   90.00
_cell.angle_beta   90.00
_cell.angle_gamma   90.00
#
_symmetry.space_group_name_H-M   'P 1'
#
loop_
_entity.id
_entity.type
_entity.pdbx_description
1 polymer ?
#
loop_
_entity_poly.entity_id
_entity_poly.type
_entity_poly.pdbx_seq_one_letter_code
_entity_poly.pdbx_strand_id
1 'polypeptide(L)'
;DNCVLYDDVAFLPKWPGIPVGNEEGELISKTIGSKHALLLAHHGLLVACSSIEEACILSIAFERAARMHLLAAAAGKIQPIDPDLGREAHDWILRGQRSAVVFAYYARRSLRKDTACLQ
;
A
#
# COMPACT_ATOMS: atom_id res chain seq x y z
N ASP A 1 -10.67 -7.64 3.68
CA ASP A 1 -9.98 -6.35 3.87
C ASP A 1 -8.81 -6.12 2.90
N ASN A 2 -8.43 -7.14 2.10
CA ASN A 2 -7.32 -6.98 1.13
C ASN A 2 -7.75 -6.23 -0.15
N CYS A 3 -9.04 -6.04 -0.35
CA CYS A 3 -9.55 -5.27 -1.49
C CYS A 3 -9.27 -3.77 -1.40
N VAL A 4 -8.74 -3.27 -0.28
CA VAL A 4 -8.36 -1.85 -0.11
C VAL A 4 -7.41 -1.34 -1.19
N LEU A 5 -6.66 -2.25 -1.82
CA LEU A 5 -5.73 -1.96 -2.92
C LEU A 5 -6.17 -2.61 -4.25
N TYR A 6 -7.46 -2.95 -4.39
CA TYR A 6 -7.98 -3.54 -5.61
C TYR A 6 -7.86 -2.55 -6.78
N ASP A 7 -7.14 -2.95 -7.84
CA ASP A 7 -6.81 -2.11 -9.00
C ASP A 7 -6.15 -0.76 -8.67
N ASP A 8 -5.56 -0.63 -7.48
CA ASP A 8 -5.00 0.62 -6.94
C ASP A 8 -3.48 0.51 -6.69
N VAL A 9 -2.84 -0.42 -7.37
CA VAL A 9 -1.38 -0.63 -7.35
C VAL A 9 -0.82 -0.50 -8.74
N ALA A 10 0.14 0.41 -8.92
CA ALA A 10 0.96 0.48 -10.13
C ALA A 10 2.22 -0.37 -9.99
N PHE A 11 2.85 -0.70 -11.10
CA PHE A 11 4.11 -1.44 -11.12
C PHE A 11 5.13 -0.77 -12.03
N LEU A 12 6.31 -0.50 -11.49
CA LEU A 12 7.46 -0.01 -12.25
C LEU A 12 8.45 -1.17 -12.47
N PRO A 13 8.52 -1.74 -13.69
CA PRO A 13 9.29 -2.96 -13.96
C PRO A 13 10.81 -2.75 -14.02
N LYS A 14 11.26 -1.50 -14.19
CA LYS A 14 12.66 -1.13 -14.25
C LYS A 14 12.95 -0.04 -13.23
N TRP A 15 13.82 -0.35 -12.27
CA TRP A 15 14.41 0.68 -11.44
C TRP A 15 15.45 1.48 -12.23
N PRO A 16 15.36 2.81 -12.30
CA PRO A 16 16.26 3.64 -13.09
C PRO A 16 17.68 3.78 -12.51
N GLY A 17 17.93 3.24 -11.33
CA GLY A 17 19.20 3.37 -10.61
C GLY A 17 19.17 4.42 -9.52
N ILE A 18 20.35 4.81 -9.02
CA ILE A 18 20.47 5.83 -7.95
C ILE A 18 20.04 7.18 -8.53
N PRO A 19 19.14 7.92 -7.87
CA PRO A 19 18.67 9.21 -8.37
C PRO A 19 19.79 10.25 -8.31
N VAL A 20 20.10 10.83 -9.47
CA VAL A 20 21.09 11.91 -9.60
C VAL A 20 20.40 13.26 -9.89
N GLY A 21 19.12 13.21 -10.25
CA GLY A 21 18.28 14.37 -10.60
C GLY A 21 16.80 14.09 -10.34
N ASN A 22 15.93 14.76 -11.09
CA ASN A 22 14.47 14.66 -10.94
C ASN A 22 13.83 13.56 -11.78
N GLU A 23 14.59 12.89 -12.65
CA GLU A 23 14.07 11.91 -13.63
C GLU A 23 13.37 10.74 -12.96
N GLU A 24 13.89 10.29 -11.81
CA GLU A 24 13.24 9.21 -11.04
C GLU A 24 11.89 9.67 -10.49
N GLY A 25 11.83 10.89 -9.93
CA GLY A 25 10.58 11.47 -9.42
C GLY A 25 9.52 11.62 -10.51
N GLU A 26 9.90 12.07 -11.69
CA GLU A 26 9.01 12.19 -12.84
C GLU A 26 8.50 10.82 -13.31
N LEU A 27 9.39 9.82 -13.37
CA LEU A 27 9.04 8.45 -13.75
C LEU A 27 8.08 7.82 -12.73
N ILE A 28 8.35 7.98 -11.44
CA ILE A 28 7.49 7.50 -10.34
C ILE A 28 6.13 8.17 -10.43
N SER A 29 6.09 9.50 -10.52
CA SER A 29 4.84 10.27 -10.62
C SER A 29 3.99 9.86 -11.82
N LYS A 30 4.61 9.70 -12.97
CA LYS A 30 3.94 9.24 -14.19
C LYS A 30 3.42 7.81 -14.06
N THR A 31 4.18 6.92 -13.40
CA THR A 31 3.83 5.51 -13.29
C THR A 31 2.73 5.27 -12.28
N ILE A 32 2.78 5.95 -11.13
CA ILE A 32 1.74 5.82 -10.10
C ILE A 32 0.41 6.40 -10.57
N GLY A 33 0.45 7.53 -11.32
CA GLY A 33 -0.75 8.19 -11.83
C GLY A 33 -1.72 8.57 -10.70
N SER A 34 -2.96 8.06 -10.77
CA SER A 34 -3.99 8.28 -9.75
C SER A 34 -4.06 7.18 -8.67
N LYS A 35 -3.15 6.19 -8.73
CA LYS A 35 -3.15 5.07 -7.78
C LYS A 35 -2.48 5.44 -6.47
N HIS A 36 -2.85 4.77 -5.38
CA HIS A 36 -2.28 5.02 -4.06
C HIS A 36 -0.97 4.28 -3.79
N ALA A 37 -0.70 3.20 -4.52
CA ALA A 37 0.51 2.41 -4.30
C ALA A 37 1.28 2.16 -5.60
N LEU A 38 2.60 2.10 -5.49
CA LEU A 38 3.51 1.75 -6.56
C LEU A 38 4.52 0.71 -6.07
N LEU A 39 4.56 -0.44 -6.73
CA LEU A 39 5.59 -1.44 -6.52
C LEU A 39 6.73 -1.20 -7.52
N LEU A 40 7.93 -0.98 -7.00
CA LEU A 40 9.14 -0.77 -7.79
C LEU A 40 9.95 -2.08 -7.81
N ALA A 41 10.20 -2.62 -9.01
CA ALA A 41 11.01 -3.83 -9.16
C ALA A 41 12.39 -3.65 -8.53
N HIS A 42 12.83 -4.64 -7.76
CA HIS A 42 14.13 -4.68 -7.07
C HIS A 42 14.36 -3.57 -6.02
N HIS A 43 13.36 -2.75 -5.72
CA HIS A 43 13.51 -1.63 -4.82
C HIS A 43 12.54 -1.69 -3.63
N GLY A 44 11.23 -1.67 -3.85
CA GLY A 44 10.27 -1.70 -2.77
C GLY A 44 8.90 -1.16 -3.11
N LEU A 45 8.22 -0.67 -2.09
CA LEU A 45 6.89 -0.12 -2.13
C LEU A 45 6.91 1.38 -1.86
N LEU A 46 6.20 2.14 -2.69
CA LEU A 46 5.87 3.53 -2.45
C LEU A 46 4.35 3.66 -2.28
N VAL A 47 3.92 4.42 -1.28
CA VAL A 47 2.50 4.74 -1.07
C VAL A 47 2.35 6.26 -1.00
N ALA A 48 1.39 6.78 -1.75
CA ALA A 48 1.09 8.21 -1.83
C ALA A 48 -0.40 8.43 -1.53
N CYS A 49 -0.70 9.13 -0.45
CA CYS A 49 -2.05 9.36 0.05
C CYS A 49 -2.24 10.80 0.51
N SER A 50 -3.47 11.14 0.88
CA SER A 50 -3.84 12.47 1.38
C SER A 50 -3.36 12.76 2.81
N SER A 51 -3.02 11.72 3.57
CA SER A 51 -2.54 11.84 4.96
C SER A 51 -1.51 10.77 5.31
N ILE A 52 -0.70 11.02 6.34
CA ILE A 52 0.27 10.07 6.90
C ILE A 52 -0.44 8.83 7.45
N GLU A 53 -1.58 9.03 8.10
CA GLU A 53 -2.40 7.95 8.66
C GLU A 53 -2.85 6.98 7.57
N GLU A 54 -3.33 7.51 6.46
CA GLU A 54 -3.75 6.72 5.32
C GLU A 54 -2.58 5.99 4.68
N ALA A 55 -1.47 6.68 4.41
CA ALA A 55 -0.27 6.08 3.83
C ALA A 55 0.29 4.95 4.71
N CYS A 56 0.34 5.15 6.02
CA CYS A 56 0.77 4.12 6.98
C CYS A 56 -0.14 2.89 6.93
N ILE A 57 -1.46 3.07 6.95
CA ILE A 57 -2.41 1.96 6.96
C ILE A 57 -2.42 1.21 5.62
N LEU A 58 -2.34 1.91 4.49
CA LEU A 58 -2.25 1.26 3.18
C LEU A 58 -0.92 0.49 3.03
N SER A 59 0.19 1.00 3.54
CA SER A 59 1.47 0.27 3.55
C SER A 59 1.38 -1.04 4.34
N ILE A 60 0.76 -1.01 5.53
CA ILE A 60 0.52 -2.22 6.33
C ILE A 60 -0.41 -3.20 5.61
N ALA A 61 -1.45 -2.68 4.96
CA ALA A 61 -2.41 -3.50 4.21
C ALA A 61 -1.73 -4.16 3.00
N PHE A 62 -0.86 -3.42 2.30
CA PHE A 62 -0.09 -3.94 1.16
C PHE A 62 0.83 -5.09 1.58
N GLU A 63 1.62 -4.90 2.64
CA GLU A 63 2.52 -5.95 3.15
C GLU A 63 1.75 -7.22 3.50
N ARG A 64 0.63 -7.09 4.21
CA ARG A 64 -0.23 -8.22 4.55
C ARG A 64 -0.82 -8.91 3.33
N ALA A 65 -1.32 -8.14 2.35
CA ALA A 65 -1.87 -8.68 1.13
C ALA A 65 -0.81 -9.43 0.32
N ALA A 66 0.39 -8.86 0.17
CA ALA A 66 1.51 -9.50 -0.50
C ALA A 66 1.91 -10.83 0.17
N ARG A 67 2.02 -10.83 1.51
CA ARG A 67 2.31 -12.04 2.28
C ARG A 67 1.24 -13.12 2.10
N MET A 68 -0.04 -12.75 2.19
CA MET A 68 -1.15 -13.69 1.99
C MET A 68 -1.17 -14.23 0.56
N HIS A 69 -0.90 -13.38 -0.42
CA HIS A 69 -0.82 -13.79 -1.82
C HIS A 69 0.28 -14.83 -2.05
N LEU A 70 1.48 -14.59 -1.51
CA LEU A 70 2.61 -15.53 -1.62
C LEU A 70 2.29 -16.87 -0.95
N LEU A 71 1.67 -16.86 0.23
CA LEU A 71 1.26 -18.08 0.92
C LEU A 71 0.18 -18.84 0.14
N ALA A 72 -0.80 -18.13 -0.40
CA ALA A 72 -1.86 -18.74 -1.21
C ALA A 72 -1.31 -19.33 -2.51
N ALA A 73 -0.39 -18.61 -3.18
CA ALA A 73 0.26 -19.08 -4.41
C ALA A 73 1.09 -20.35 -4.17
N ALA A 74 1.74 -20.46 -3.01
CA ALA A 74 2.48 -21.66 -2.62
C ALA A 74 1.56 -22.86 -2.31
N ALA A 75 0.33 -22.60 -1.86
CA ALA A 75 -0.65 -23.63 -1.54
C ALA A 75 -1.43 -24.14 -2.76
N GLY A 76 -1.46 -23.41 -3.86
CA GLY A 76 -2.18 -23.83 -5.07
C GLY A 76 -2.61 -22.68 -5.97
N LYS A 77 -3.57 -22.96 -6.86
CA LYS A 77 -4.09 -21.98 -7.81
C LYS A 77 -4.94 -20.92 -7.07
N ILE A 78 -4.53 -19.68 -7.19
CA ILE A 78 -5.28 -18.54 -6.64
C ILE A 78 -6.59 -18.38 -7.41
N GLN A 79 -7.69 -18.20 -6.67
CA GLN A 79 -8.99 -17.84 -7.22
C GLN A 79 -9.13 -16.31 -7.11
N PRO A 80 -9.21 -15.57 -8.21
CA PRO A 80 -9.42 -14.12 -8.16
C PRO A 80 -10.83 -13.82 -7.63
N ILE A 81 -10.95 -12.68 -6.94
CA ILE A 81 -12.27 -12.15 -6.58
C ILE A 81 -12.98 -11.65 -7.85
N ASP A 82 -14.31 -11.67 -7.83
CA ASP A 82 -15.11 -11.03 -8.86
C ASP A 82 -14.74 -9.53 -8.96
N PRO A 83 -14.52 -9.00 -10.19
CA PRO A 83 -14.07 -7.61 -10.38
C PRO A 83 -15.00 -6.55 -9.80
N ASP A 84 -16.32 -6.76 -9.91
CA ASP A 84 -17.30 -5.79 -9.41
C ASP A 84 -17.33 -5.78 -7.87
N LEU A 85 -17.27 -6.97 -7.26
CA LEU A 85 -17.15 -7.09 -5.79
C LEU A 85 -15.82 -6.52 -5.27
N GLY A 86 -14.73 -6.73 -6.02
CA GLY A 86 -13.43 -6.16 -5.67
C GLY A 86 -13.45 -4.64 -5.65
N ARG A 87 -14.05 -4.02 -6.66
CA ARG A 87 -14.19 -2.57 -6.79
C ARG A 87 -15.13 -1.99 -5.74
N GLU A 88 -16.30 -2.61 -5.54
CA GLU A 88 -17.24 -2.19 -4.49
C GLU A 88 -16.59 -2.19 -3.12
N ALA A 89 -15.87 -3.25 -2.77
CA ALA A 89 -15.17 -3.36 -1.49
C ALA A 89 -14.05 -2.32 -1.34
N HIS A 90 -13.25 -2.06 -2.39
CA HIS A 90 -12.25 -1.03 -2.44
C HIS A 90 -12.87 0.34 -2.12
N ASP A 91 -13.86 0.75 -2.89
CA ASP A 91 -14.50 2.06 -2.76
C ASP A 91 -15.15 2.24 -1.38
N TRP A 92 -15.75 1.19 -0.84
CA TRP A 92 -16.35 1.24 0.49
C TRP A 92 -15.31 1.38 1.62
N ILE A 93 -14.18 0.68 1.51
CA ILE A 93 -13.11 0.71 2.53
C ILE A 93 -12.43 2.08 2.56
N LEU A 94 -12.19 2.69 1.40
CA LEU A 94 -11.55 4.00 1.31
C LEU A 94 -12.48 5.15 1.69
N ARG A 95 -13.81 4.94 1.70
CA ARG A 95 -14.76 5.95 2.18
C ARG A 95 -14.67 6.08 3.70
N GLY A 96 -14.32 7.27 4.16
CA GLY A 96 -14.41 7.65 5.56
C GLY A 96 -13.09 7.63 6.33
N GLN A 97 -13.18 7.96 7.62
CA GLN A 97 -12.02 8.17 8.52
C GLN A 97 -11.45 6.87 9.13
N ARG A 98 -11.61 5.73 8.46
CA ARG A 98 -11.15 4.44 9.00
C ARG A 98 -9.65 4.41 9.22
N SER A 99 -8.89 5.00 8.30
CA SER A 99 -7.42 5.04 8.39
C SER A 99 -6.96 5.75 9.65
N ALA A 100 -7.57 6.87 10.03
CA ALA A 100 -7.22 7.61 11.24
C ALA A 100 -7.47 6.79 12.52
N VAL A 101 -8.60 6.07 12.59
CA VAL A 101 -8.94 5.24 13.76
C VAL A 101 -7.97 4.06 13.90
N VAL A 102 -7.68 3.39 12.78
CA VAL A 102 -6.76 2.23 12.75
C VAL A 102 -5.33 2.69 13.02
N PHE A 103 -4.91 3.81 12.44
CA PHE A 103 -3.61 4.43 12.73
C PHE A 103 -3.46 4.75 14.21
N ALA A 104 -4.46 5.39 14.84
CA ALA A 104 -4.44 5.69 16.27
C ALA A 104 -4.31 4.43 17.13
N TYR A 105 -4.88 3.31 16.72
CA TYR A 105 -4.67 2.02 17.40
C TYR A 105 -3.21 1.57 17.30
N TYR A 106 -2.60 1.59 16.11
CA TYR A 106 -1.20 1.19 15.93
C TYR A 106 -0.25 2.15 16.64
N ALA A 107 -0.47 3.45 16.56
CA ALA A 107 0.32 4.45 17.27
C ALA A 107 0.32 4.19 18.79
N ARG A 108 -0.86 4.02 19.40
CA ARG A 108 -0.94 3.68 20.84
C ARG A 108 -0.24 2.38 21.18
N ARG A 109 -0.31 1.37 20.31
CA ARG A 109 0.38 0.09 20.51
C ARG A 109 1.90 0.25 20.45
N SER A 110 2.42 1.05 19.52
CA SER A 110 3.84 1.34 19.41
C SER A 110 4.36 2.12 20.61
N LEU A 111 3.65 3.17 21.03
CA LEU A 111 3.98 3.98 22.20
C LEU A 111 4.01 3.19 23.51
N ARG A 112 3.17 2.15 23.62
CA ARG A 112 3.22 1.25 24.81
C ARG A 112 4.45 0.36 24.83
N LYS A 113 5.06 0.09 23.66
CA LYS A 113 6.26 -0.76 23.56
C LYS A 113 7.53 0.04 23.72
N ASP A 114 7.56 1.23 23.16
CA ASP A 114 8.72 2.12 23.18
C ASP A 114 8.25 3.57 23.08
N THR A 115 8.59 4.36 24.10
CA THR A 115 8.32 5.80 24.15
C THR A 115 9.41 6.63 23.48
N ALA A 116 10.55 6.03 23.10
CA ALA A 116 11.65 6.73 22.46
C ALA A 116 11.28 7.30 21.07
N CYS A 117 10.22 6.77 20.44
CA CYS A 117 9.69 7.30 19.17
C CYS A 117 9.05 8.71 19.30
N LEU A 118 8.94 9.27 20.52
CA LEU A 118 8.49 10.64 20.78
C LEU A 118 9.63 11.64 21.01
N GLN A 119 10.86 11.18 21.03
CA GLN A 119 12.08 11.98 21.20
C GLN A 119 12.70 12.25 19.84
#